data_385c227a00bc1dacbcd80127ae801f93
#
_entry.id   385c227a00bc1dacbcd80127ae801f93
#
_cell.length_a   1.000
_cell.length_b   1.000
_cell.length_c   1.000
_cell.angle_alpha   90.00
_cell.angle_beta   90.00
_cell.angle_gamma   90.00
#
_symmetry.space_group_name_H-M   'P 1'
#
loop_
_entity.id
_entity.type
_entity.pdbx_description
1 polymer ?
#
loop_
_entity_poly.entity_id
_entity_poly.type
_entity_poly.pdbx_seq_one_letter_code
_entity_poly.pdbx_strand_id
1 'polypeptide(L)'
;PATALGESLSCRRAAFAVGEALEVLGGNGYVEESVLPRLYRDIPVNSIWEGSGNVQCLDVLRSMQKEPESIDVVLQEITSARGMNDIFDKFIAELPYEFEEPEDREFRARRIVEKTALALQAACLLKTAPDFVAESFCLSRLSENYLSFGTLPPGVQTEKIIERSRPQIQHA
;
A
#
# COMPACT_ATOMS: atom_id res chain seq x y z
N PRO A 1 -9.94 -9.55 -7.89
CA PRO A 1 -8.55 -9.36 -7.46
C PRO A 1 -8.31 -7.99 -6.83
N ALA A 2 -8.84 -6.86 -7.36
CA ALA A 2 -8.55 -5.51 -6.84
C ALA A 2 -8.86 -5.35 -5.35
N THR A 3 -9.99 -5.88 -4.85
CA THR A 3 -10.36 -5.86 -3.43
C THR A 3 -9.32 -6.59 -2.59
N ALA A 4 -8.97 -7.82 -2.96
CA ALA A 4 -7.99 -8.63 -2.24
C ALA A 4 -6.58 -8.00 -2.26
N LEU A 5 -6.18 -7.35 -3.37
CA LEU A 5 -4.93 -6.59 -3.47
C LEU A 5 -4.91 -5.42 -2.47
N GLY A 6 -5.98 -4.61 -2.47
CA GLY A 6 -6.09 -3.44 -1.59
C GLY A 6 -6.14 -3.84 -0.11
N GLU A 7 -6.91 -4.84 0.22
CA GLU A 7 -7.06 -5.36 1.58
C GLU A 7 -5.76 -5.97 2.11
N SER A 8 -5.12 -6.85 1.35
CA SER A 8 -3.83 -7.47 1.73
C SER A 8 -2.77 -6.43 2.08
N LEU A 9 -2.69 -5.32 1.33
CA LEU A 9 -1.71 -4.28 1.58
C LEU A 9 -2.13 -3.34 2.72
N SER A 10 -3.37 -2.85 2.70
CA SER A 10 -3.86 -1.83 3.64
C SER A 10 -3.98 -2.36 5.06
N CYS A 11 -4.60 -3.51 5.24
CA CYS A 11 -4.81 -4.10 6.57
C CYS A 11 -3.48 -4.47 7.26
N ARG A 12 -2.52 -4.97 6.50
CA ARG A 12 -1.20 -5.30 7.05
C ARG A 12 -0.39 -4.07 7.42
N ARG A 13 -0.46 -3.01 6.63
CA ARG A 13 0.25 -1.74 6.91
C ARG A 13 -0.37 -0.95 8.03
N ALA A 14 -1.67 -1.08 8.26
CA ALA A 14 -2.35 -0.37 9.33
C ALA A 14 -1.77 -0.67 10.72
N ALA A 15 -1.36 -1.90 11.01
CA ALA A 15 -0.74 -2.26 12.27
C ALA A 15 0.58 -1.49 12.52
N PHE A 16 1.41 -1.36 11.48
CA PHE A 16 2.64 -0.57 11.58
C PHE A 16 2.33 0.92 11.72
N ALA A 17 1.39 1.46 10.95
CA ALA A 17 1.02 2.87 11.02
C ALA A 17 0.50 3.29 12.40
N VAL A 18 -0.27 2.42 13.07
CA VAL A 18 -0.74 2.70 14.45
C VAL A 18 0.40 2.55 15.47
N GLY A 19 1.34 1.63 15.24
CA GLY A 19 2.57 1.55 16.04
C GLY A 19 3.36 2.86 16.02
N GLU A 20 3.60 3.42 14.83
CA GLU A 20 4.24 4.73 14.65
C GLU A 20 3.45 5.87 15.30
N ALA A 21 2.11 5.87 15.16
CA ALA A 21 1.26 6.87 15.80
C ALA A 21 1.34 6.83 17.33
N LEU A 22 1.44 5.64 17.92
CA LEU A 22 1.72 5.44 19.35
C LEU A 22 3.04 6.08 19.75
N GLU A 23 4.10 5.80 18.99
CA GLU A 23 5.46 6.25 19.27
C GLU A 23 5.58 7.78 19.19
N VAL A 24 4.92 8.41 18.22
CA VAL A 24 4.89 9.88 18.08
C VAL A 24 4.34 10.58 19.32
N LEU A 25 3.39 9.98 20.04
CA LEU A 25 2.84 10.52 21.29
C LEU A 25 3.65 10.13 22.54
N GLY A 26 4.69 9.32 22.41
CA GLY A 26 5.48 8.82 23.53
C GLY A 26 4.64 8.08 24.55
N GLY A 27 4.90 8.30 25.85
CA GLY A 27 4.14 7.65 26.92
C GLY A 27 2.63 7.87 26.88
N ASN A 28 2.20 9.04 26.41
CA ASN A 28 0.77 9.36 26.25
C ASN A 28 0.08 8.51 25.16
N GLY A 29 0.83 8.01 24.18
CA GLY A 29 0.31 7.07 23.17
C GLY A 29 0.14 5.66 23.71
N TYR A 30 0.91 5.28 24.74
CA TYR A 30 0.92 3.95 25.32
C TYR A 30 -0.14 3.74 26.41
N VAL A 31 -0.47 4.78 27.20
CA VAL A 31 -1.42 4.71 28.31
C VAL A 31 -2.87 4.65 27.84
N GLU A 32 -3.73 3.97 28.59
CA GLU A 32 -5.13 3.68 28.20
C GLU A 32 -6.06 4.91 28.18
N GLU A 33 -5.60 6.07 28.61
CA GLU A 33 -6.33 7.34 28.50
C GLU A 33 -6.46 7.84 27.05
N SER A 34 -5.65 7.29 26.13
CA SER A 34 -5.75 7.54 24.69
C SER A 34 -6.46 6.39 23.96
N VAL A 35 -6.95 6.68 22.74
CA VAL A 35 -7.57 5.67 21.89
C VAL A 35 -6.55 4.74 21.23
N LEU A 36 -5.28 5.13 21.15
CA LEU A 36 -4.26 4.44 20.36
C LEU A 36 -3.94 3.03 20.86
N PRO A 37 -3.80 2.74 22.18
CA PRO A 37 -3.57 1.39 22.65
C PRO A 37 -4.69 0.42 22.26
N ARG A 38 -5.94 0.90 22.26
CA ARG A 38 -7.10 0.13 21.81
C ARG A 38 -7.02 -0.15 20.31
N LEU A 39 -6.75 0.86 19.49
CA LEU A 39 -6.58 0.69 18.05
C LEU A 39 -5.43 -0.28 17.72
N TYR A 40 -4.31 -0.18 18.43
CA TYR A 40 -3.17 -1.09 18.25
C TYR A 40 -3.53 -2.56 18.50
N ARG A 41 -4.36 -2.83 19.50
CA ARG A 41 -4.85 -4.19 19.79
C ARG A 41 -5.91 -4.67 18.80
N ASP A 42 -6.71 -3.79 18.26
CA ASP A 42 -7.83 -4.10 17.36
C ASP A 42 -7.38 -4.33 15.91
N ILE A 43 -6.47 -3.50 15.41
CA ILE A 43 -6.03 -3.50 14.01
C ILE A 43 -5.53 -4.85 13.49
N PRO A 44 -4.78 -5.68 14.22
CA PRO A 44 -4.31 -6.97 13.71
C PRO A 44 -5.42 -7.89 13.23
N VAL A 45 -6.63 -7.80 13.78
CA VAL A 45 -7.76 -8.62 13.34
C VAL A 45 -8.11 -8.39 11.88
N ASN A 46 -7.96 -7.16 11.38
CA ASN A 46 -8.29 -6.80 10.00
C ASN A 46 -7.44 -7.55 8.96
N SER A 47 -6.27 -8.04 9.33
CA SER A 47 -5.42 -8.85 8.46
C SER A 47 -5.61 -10.37 8.64
N ILE A 48 -6.63 -10.79 9.39
CA ILE A 48 -6.85 -12.19 9.77
C ILE A 48 -8.27 -12.67 9.47
N TRP A 49 -9.29 -11.88 9.79
CA TRP A 49 -10.68 -12.33 9.89
C TRP A 49 -11.33 -12.69 8.53
N GLU A 50 -10.87 -12.12 7.42
CA GLU A 50 -11.30 -12.48 6.05
C GLU A 50 -10.26 -13.35 5.31
N GLY A 51 -9.31 -13.91 6.02
CA GLY A 51 -8.22 -14.73 5.51
C GLY A 51 -6.85 -14.13 5.84
N SER A 52 -5.95 -14.97 6.32
CA SER A 52 -4.59 -14.52 6.61
C SER A 52 -3.88 -14.06 5.34
N GLY A 53 -2.86 -13.22 5.48
CA GLY A 53 -2.18 -12.61 4.34
C GLY A 53 -1.65 -13.59 3.28
N ASN A 54 -1.29 -14.84 3.67
CA ASN A 54 -0.94 -15.87 2.69
C ASN A 54 -2.16 -16.37 1.91
N VAL A 55 -3.28 -16.59 2.61
CA VAL A 55 -4.52 -17.06 1.98
C VAL A 55 -4.99 -16.04 0.96
N GLN A 56 -5.03 -14.76 1.33
CA GLN A 56 -5.41 -13.68 0.41
C GLN A 56 -4.49 -13.60 -0.82
N CYS A 57 -3.16 -13.71 -0.64
CA CYS A 57 -2.23 -13.69 -1.76
C CYS A 57 -2.42 -14.90 -2.70
N LEU A 58 -2.64 -16.08 -2.14
CA LEU A 58 -2.93 -17.28 -2.93
C LEU A 58 -4.29 -17.18 -3.64
N ASP A 59 -5.29 -16.55 -3.03
CA ASP A 59 -6.59 -16.32 -3.65
C ASP A 59 -6.51 -15.33 -4.82
N VAL A 60 -5.65 -14.31 -4.73
CA VAL A 60 -5.33 -13.46 -5.88
C VAL A 60 -4.77 -14.29 -7.02
N LEU A 61 -3.78 -15.15 -6.77
CA LEU A 61 -3.19 -16.02 -7.81
C LEU A 61 -4.22 -16.99 -8.39
N ARG A 62 -5.09 -17.57 -7.57
CA ARG A 62 -6.19 -18.44 -8.03
C ARG A 62 -7.20 -17.67 -8.88
N SER A 63 -7.54 -16.44 -8.50
CA SER A 63 -8.42 -15.60 -9.31
C SER A 63 -7.83 -15.31 -10.68
N MET A 64 -6.53 -15.04 -10.75
CA MET A 64 -5.81 -14.84 -12.01
C MET A 64 -5.85 -16.08 -12.92
N GLN A 65 -5.83 -17.27 -12.34
CA GLN A 65 -5.92 -18.52 -13.11
C GLN A 65 -7.34 -18.83 -13.57
N LYS A 66 -8.35 -18.56 -12.73
CA LYS A 66 -9.75 -18.88 -13.01
C LYS A 66 -10.43 -17.85 -13.90
N GLU A 67 -10.08 -16.59 -13.71
CA GLU A 67 -10.67 -15.41 -14.36
C GLU A 67 -9.57 -14.47 -14.84
N PRO A 68 -8.81 -14.82 -15.90
CA PRO A 68 -7.69 -14.00 -16.39
C PRO A 68 -8.11 -12.57 -16.70
N GLU A 69 -9.32 -12.38 -17.21
CA GLU A 69 -9.88 -11.05 -17.51
C GLU A 69 -9.91 -10.12 -16.28
N SER A 70 -10.03 -10.68 -15.08
CA SER A 70 -10.12 -9.91 -13.85
C SER A 70 -8.79 -9.24 -13.47
N ILE A 71 -7.65 -9.86 -13.78
CA ILE A 71 -6.33 -9.23 -13.58
C ILE A 71 -6.00 -8.28 -14.73
N ASP A 72 -6.47 -8.57 -15.95
CA ASP A 72 -6.26 -7.70 -17.10
C ASP A 72 -6.85 -6.30 -16.83
N VAL A 73 -8.03 -6.22 -16.22
CA VAL A 73 -8.62 -4.94 -15.81
C VAL A 73 -7.72 -4.19 -14.83
N VAL A 74 -7.13 -4.87 -13.86
CA VAL A 74 -6.19 -4.26 -12.90
C VAL A 74 -4.93 -3.76 -13.61
N LEU A 75 -4.37 -4.57 -14.52
CA LEU A 75 -3.19 -4.18 -15.29
C LEU A 75 -3.47 -3.05 -16.27
N GLN A 76 -4.66 -3.00 -16.86
CA GLN A 76 -5.11 -1.88 -17.68
C GLN A 76 -5.20 -0.59 -16.85
N GLU A 77 -5.77 -0.67 -15.64
CA GLU A 77 -5.83 0.48 -14.73
C GLU A 77 -4.44 0.98 -14.35
N ILE A 78 -3.51 0.08 -14.03
CA ILE A 78 -2.12 0.42 -13.75
C ILE A 78 -1.48 1.09 -14.98
N THR A 79 -1.58 0.48 -16.15
CA THR A 79 -0.93 0.97 -17.37
C THR A 79 -1.55 2.26 -17.89
N SER A 80 -2.78 2.60 -17.50
CA SER A 80 -3.43 3.86 -17.86
C SER A 80 -2.73 5.11 -17.31
N ALA A 81 -1.91 4.97 -16.26
CA ALA A 81 -1.11 6.04 -15.69
C ALA A 81 0.33 6.11 -16.24
N ARG A 82 0.67 5.28 -17.24
CA ARG A 82 1.99 5.30 -17.87
C ARG A 82 2.30 6.66 -18.50
N GLY A 83 3.54 7.13 -18.32
CA GLY A 83 4.00 8.45 -18.79
C GLY A 83 3.74 9.58 -17.81
N MET A 84 3.08 9.33 -16.67
CA MET A 84 2.80 10.36 -15.67
C MET A 84 3.95 10.55 -14.65
N ASN A 85 4.82 9.52 -14.48
CA ASN A 85 5.95 9.59 -13.55
C ASN A 85 7.03 8.56 -13.92
N ASP A 86 8.29 8.99 -14.04
CA ASP A 86 9.40 8.13 -14.48
C ASP A 86 9.71 6.99 -13.50
N ILE A 87 9.53 7.21 -12.19
CA ILE A 87 9.75 6.17 -11.16
C ILE A 87 8.67 5.10 -11.28
N PHE A 88 7.43 5.55 -11.46
CA PHE A 88 6.30 4.65 -11.68
C PHE A 88 6.49 3.82 -12.96
N ASP A 89 6.90 4.45 -14.07
CA ASP A 89 7.11 3.76 -15.34
C ASP A 89 8.19 2.69 -15.26
N LYS A 90 9.29 2.99 -14.57
CA LYS A 90 10.35 1.99 -14.29
C LYS A 90 9.82 0.83 -13.46
N PHE A 91 9.05 1.13 -12.40
CA PHE A 91 8.50 0.13 -11.51
C PHE A 91 7.53 -0.82 -12.24
N ILE A 92 6.61 -0.28 -13.04
CA ILE A 92 5.64 -1.10 -13.77
C ILE A 92 6.26 -1.88 -14.94
N ALA A 93 7.40 -1.44 -15.48
CA ALA A 93 8.13 -2.17 -16.52
C ALA A 93 8.66 -3.52 -16.00
N GLU A 94 8.92 -3.64 -14.70
CA GLU A 94 9.36 -4.89 -14.07
C GLU A 94 8.20 -5.83 -13.70
N LEU A 95 6.98 -5.32 -13.66
CA LEU A 95 5.83 -6.08 -13.18
C LEU A 95 5.54 -7.36 -13.99
N PRO A 96 5.62 -7.38 -15.34
CA PRO A 96 5.40 -8.59 -16.13
C PRO A 96 6.31 -9.75 -15.75
N TYR A 97 7.58 -9.47 -15.42
CA TYR A 97 8.55 -10.51 -15.03
C TYR A 97 8.15 -11.24 -13.75
N GLU A 98 7.37 -10.61 -12.87
CA GLU A 98 6.86 -11.27 -11.67
C GLU A 98 5.83 -12.36 -11.98
N PHE A 99 5.20 -12.31 -13.16
CA PHE A 99 4.19 -13.25 -13.60
C PHE A 99 4.70 -14.34 -14.56
N GLU A 100 5.90 -14.19 -15.14
CA GLU A 100 6.41 -15.05 -16.21
C GLU A 100 6.83 -16.45 -15.74
N GLU A 101 7.33 -16.59 -14.50
CA GLU A 101 7.81 -17.88 -14.00
C GLU A 101 6.71 -18.60 -13.19
N PRO A 102 6.11 -19.69 -13.74
CA PRO A 102 5.01 -20.38 -13.07
C PRO A 102 5.48 -21.26 -11.91
N GLU A 103 6.71 -21.80 -11.94
CA GLU A 103 7.16 -22.85 -11.02
C GLU A 103 7.21 -22.39 -9.55
N ASP A 104 7.62 -21.14 -9.28
CA ASP A 104 7.71 -20.59 -7.91
C ASP A 104 6.64 -19.53 -7.60
N ARG A 105 5.56 -19.47 -8.38
CA ARG A 105 4.55 -18.40 -8.26
C ARG A 105 3.91 -18.36 -6.87
N GLU A 106 3.57 -19.50 -6.30
CA GLU A 106 2.99 -19.58 -4.96
C GLU A 106 3.97 -19.12 -3.88
N PHE A 107 5.25 -19.47 -3.98
CA PHE A 107 6.29 -19.01 -3.09
C PHE A 107 6.45 -17.48 -3.15
N ARG A 108 6.32 -16.90 -4.34
CA ARG A 108 6.42 -15.45 -4.57
C ARG A 108 5.09 -14.70 -4.43
N ALA A 109 4.00 -15.37 -4.03
CA ALA A 109 2.66 -14.80 -4.00
C ALA A 109 2.59 -13.44 -3.30
N ARG A 110 3.21 -13.30 -2.12
CA ARG A 110 3.23 -12.04 -1.37
C ARG A 110 3.94 -10.92 -2.13
N ARG A 111 5.06 -11.22 -2.77
CA ARG A 111 5.83 -10.25 -3.56
C ARG A 111 5.04 -9.78 -4.78
N ILE A 112 4.41 -10.72 -5.51
CA ILE A 112 3.57 -10.41 -6.67
C ILE A 112 2.41 -9.50 -6.26
N VAL A 113 1.69 -9.87 -5.20
CA VAL A 113 0.55 -9.10 -4.69
C VAL A 113 0.97 -7.73 -4.20
N GLU A 114 2.06 -7.63 -3.44
CA GLU A 114 2.57 -6.35 -2.95
C GLU A 114 2.97 -5.40 -4.09
N LYS A 115 3.76 -5.88 -5.05
CA LYS A 115 4.16 -5.06 -6.22
C LYS A 115 2.95 -4.61 -7.03
N THR A 116 1.99 -5.50 -7.28
CA THR A 116 0.78 -5.16 -8.02
C THR A 116 -0.09 -4.15 -7.27
N ALA A 117 -0.24 -4.31 -5.96
CA ALA A 117 -1.01 -3.38 -5.13
C ALA A 117 -0.35 -1.99 -5.04
N LEU A 118 0.98 -1.93 -4.91
CA LEU A 118 1.73 -0.66 -4.93
C LEU A 118 1.60 0.04 -6.29
N ALA A 119 1.70 -0.70 -7.40
CA ALA A 119 1.50 -0.15 -8.73
C ALA A 119 0.08 0.41 -8.93
N LEU A 120 -0.94 -0.32 -8.46
CA LEU A 120 -2.33 0.12 -8.53
C LEU A 120 -2.57 1.38 -7.69
N GLN A 121 -2.05 1.42 -6.46
CA GLN A 121 -2.14 2.62 -5.61
C GLN A 121 -1.47 3.83 -6.27
N ALA A 122 -0.27 3.65 -6.81
CA ALA A 122 0.45 4.72 -7.49
C ALA A 122 -0.33 5.23 -8.70
N ALA A 123 -0.88 4.33 -9.54
CA ALA A 123 -1.69 4.70 -10.69
C ALA A 123 -2.93 5.51 -10.29
N CYS A 124 -3.64 5.09 -9.23
CA CYS A 124 -4.77 5.83 -8.70
C CYS A 124 -4.35 7.23 -8.20
N LEU A 125 -3.25 7.32 -7.45
CA LEU A 125 -2.75 8.59 -6.92
C LEU A 125 -2.30 9.54 -8.04
N LEU A 126 -1.58 9.04 -9.04
CA LEU A 126 -1.13 9.83 -10.19
C LEU A 126 -2.31 10.43 -10.98
N LYS A 127 -3.44 9.74 -11.04
CA LYS A 127 -4.63 10.22 -11.76
C LYS A 127 -5.55 11.12 -10.94
N THR A 128 -5.56 10.99 -9.62
CA THR A 128 -6.63 11.61 -8.81
C THR A 128 -6.15 12.45 -7.64
N ALA A 129 -4.91 12.28 -7.19
CA ALA A 129 -4.37 13.02 -6.06
C ALA A 129 -3.62 14.27 -6.51
N PRO A 130 -3.40 15.25 -5.61
CA PRO A 130 -2.47 16.34 -5.87
C PRO A 130 -1.05 15.82 -6.17
N ASP A 131 -0.35 16.47 -7.10
CA ASP A 131 0.98 16.03 -7.59
C ASP A 131 1.96 15.73 -6.46
N PHE A 132 2.03 16.59 -5.43
CA PHE A 132 2.95 16.40 -4.31
C PHE A 132 2.67 15.10 -3.51
N VAL A 133 1.44 14.58 -3.52
CA VAL A 133 1.09 13.30 -2.88
C VAL A 133 1.54 12.14 -3.76
N ALA A 134 1.20 12.19 -5.05
CA ALA A 134 1.54 11.14 -6.00
C ALA A 134 3.06 11.00 -6.18
N GLU A 135 3.77 12.12 -6.37
CA GLU A 135 5.24 12.15 -6.47
C GLU A 135 5.91 11.60 -5.20
N SER A 136 5.46 12.05 -4.02
CA SER A 136 6.00 11.57 -2.75
C SER A 136 5.75 10.08 -2.56
N PHE A 137 4.59 9.56 -2.98
CA PHE A 137 4.31 8.13 -2.95
C PHE A 137 5.26 7.36 -3.88
N CYS A 138 5.38 7.76 -5.13
CA CYS A 138 6.28 7.11 -6.10
C CYS A 138 7.72 7.12 -5.58
N LEU A 139 8.20 8.27 -5.12
CA LEU A 139 9.56 8.43 -4.61
C LEU A 139 9.83 7.57 -3.38
N SER A 140 8.88 7.47 -2.43
CA SER A 140 9.10 6.77 -1.16
C SER A 140 8.70 5.30 -1.17
N ARG A 141 7.93 4.84 -2.16
CA ARG A 141 7.37 3.48 -2.17
C ARG A 141 7.79 2.64 -3.37
N LEU A 142 8.19 3.27 -4.47
CA LEU A 142 8.53 2.57 -5.70
C LEU A 142 10.01 2.63 -6.07
N SER A 143 10.82 3.54 -5.47
CA SER A 143 12.24 3.68 -5.80
C SER A 143 13.14 2.81 -4.94
N GLU A 144 13.00 2.89 -3.62
CA GLU A 144 13.83 2.17 -2.65
C GLU A 144 12.98 1.61 -1.51
N ASN A 145 13.34 0.43 -1.01
CA ASN A 145 12.63 -0.22 0.08
C ASN A 145 13.46 -0.18 1.36
N TYR A 146 13.10 0.69 2.27
CA TYR A 146 13.62 0.70 3.64
C TYR A 146 12.68 -0.05 4.58
N LEU A 147 13.25 -0.70 5.59
CA LEU A 147 12.48 -1.52 6.54
C LEU A 147 11.74 -0.68 7.58
N SER A 148 12.27 0.51 7.91
CA SER A 148 11.73 1.38 8.95
C SER A 148 10.89 2.51 8.37
N PHE A 149 9.87 2.95 9.10
CA PHE A 149 9.17 4.19 8.81
C PHE A 149 10.08 5.41 9.04
N GLY A 150 9.71 6.56 8.47
CA GLY A 150 10.48 7.79 8.62
C GLY A 150 11.74 7.89 7.75
N THR A 151 12.12 6.84 7.04
CA THR A 151 13.25 6.82 6.11
C THR A 151 12.85 7.37 4.75
N LEU A 152 12.36 8.61 4.72
CA LEU A 152 11.93 9.24 3.49
C LEU A 152 13.13 9.78 2.70
N PRO A 153 13.18 9.59 1.38
CA PRO A 153 14.23 10.17 0.55
C PRO A 153 14.09 11.70 0.46
N PRO A 154 15.18 12.40 0.12
CA PRO A 154 15.12 13.84 -0.15
C PRO A 154 14.10 14.17 -1.25
N GLY A 155 13.40 15.30 -1.12
CA GLY A 155 12.41 15.77 -2.10
C GLY A 155 10.97 15.45 -1.75
N VAL A 156 10.69 14.60 -0.76
CA VAL A 156 9.32 14.36 -0.26
C VAL A 156 8.79 15.63 0.40
N GLN A 157 7.62 16.12 -0.04
CA GLN A 157 7.01 17.36 0.45
C GLN A 157 6.19 17.11 1.74
N THR A 158 6.90 16.74 2.81
CA THR A 158 6.29 16.31 4.09
C THR A 158 5.39 17.37 4.71
N GLU A 159 5.75 18.64 4.64
CA GLU A 159 4.94 19.74 5.20
C GLU A 159 3.55 19.83 4.55
N LYS A 160 3.48 19.71 3.23
CA LYS A 160 2.20 19.71 2.50
C LYS A 160 1.36 18.48 2.82
N ILE A 161 1.99 17.32 3.01
CA ILE A 161 1.31 16.08 3.37
C ILE A 161 0.71 16.21 4.78
N ILE A 162 1.48 16.75 5.73
CA ILE A 162 1.03 17.00 7.10
C ILE A 162 -0.14 17.97 7.10
N GLU A 163 -0.02 19.09 6.40
CA GLU A 163 -1.08 20.10 6.33
C GLU A 163 -2.37 19.54 5.75
N ARG A 164 -2.28 18.76 4.66
CA ARG A 164 -3.44 18.07 4.08
C ARG A 164 -4.10 17.09 5.05
N SER A 165 -3.33 16.47 5.92
CA SER A 165 -3.80 15.44 6.86
C SER A 165 -4.38 16.01 8.16
N ARG A 166 -4.28 17.33 8.38
CA ARG A 166 -4.84 17.96 9.58
C ARG A 166 -6.36 17.81 9.63
N PRO A 167 -6.92 17.36 10.77
CA PRO A 167 -8.35 17.29 10.94
C PRO A 167 -8.98 18.67 10.79
N GLN A 168 -10.02 18.78 9.96
CA GLN A 168 -10.85 19.98 9.91
C GLN A 168 -11.83 19.92 11.09
N ILE A 169 -11.52 20.62 12.18
CA ILE A 169 -12.42 20.74 13.31
C ILE A 169 -13.51 21.74 12.89
N GLN A 170 -14.69 21.23 12.56
CA GLN A 170 -15.87 22.07 12.45
C GLN A 170 -16.24 22.51 13.89
N HIS A 171 -16.03 23.78 14.21
CA HIS A 171 -16.60 24.36 15.41
C HIS A 171 -18.13 24.39 15.22
N ALA A 172 -18.83 23.52 15.96
CA ALA A 172 -20.30 23.54 16.05
C ALA A 172 -20.75 24.71 16.93
#